data_c1eecb576ba1ef6c9f3616767dee874c
#
_entry.id   c1eecb576ba1ef6c9f3616767dee874c
#
_cell.length_a   1.000
_cell.length_b   1.000
_cell.length_c   1.000
_cell.angle_alpha   90.00
_cell.angle_beta   90.00
_cell.angle_gamma   90.00
#
_symmetry.space_group_name_H-M   'P 1'
#
loop_
_entity.id
_entity.type
_entity.pdbx_description
1 polymer ?
#
loop_
_entity_poly.entity_id
_entity_poly.type
_entity_poly.pdbx_seq_one_letter_code
_entity_poly.pdbx_strand_id
1 'polypeptide(L)'
;LVEFFLQFHQLNQLIVDIDSTHFTTYGKQEGVAYNAHYRAHGYHPLYAFEGKTGYCFNAQLRPGNRYCSEEADSFITPVLERFNQLLFRMDSGFATPKLYDLIEKTGQYYLIKLKKNTVLSRLGDLSLPCPQDEDLTILPHSAYSETLYQAGSWSHKRRVCQFSERKEGNLFYDVISLVTNMTSGTSQDQFQLYRGRGQAENFIKEMKEGFFGDKTDSSSLIKNEVRMMMSCIA
;
A
#
# COMPACT_ATOMS: atom_id res chain seq x y z
N LEU A 1 -11.08 -11.81 -17.50
CA LEU A 1 -10.14 -12.93 -17.23
C LEU A 1 -10.05 -13.18 -15.71
N VAL A 2 -9.69 -12.16 -14.91
CA VAL A 2 -9.59 -12.30 -13.43
C VAL A 2 -10.87 -12.83 -12.82
N GLU A 3 -12.04 -12.29 -13.21
CA GLU A 3 -13.34 -12.80 -12.73
C GLU A 3 -13.57 -14.27 -13.03
N PHE A 4 -13.16 -14.72 -14.21
CA PHE A 4 -13.24 -16.12 -14.58
C PHE A 4 -12.41 -16.99 -13.65
N PHE A 5 -11.18 -16.58 -13.34
CA PHE A 5 -10.34 -17.36 -12.43
C PHE A 5 -10.79 -17.27 -10.97
N LEU A 6 -11.27 -16.11 -10.51
CA LEU A 6 -11.72 -15.93 -9.13
C LEU A 6 -12.93 -16.82 -8.75
N GLN A 7 -13.78 -17.19 -9.71
CA GLN A 7 -14.92 -18.10 -9.43
C GLN A 7 -14.48 -19.52 -8.99
N PHE A 8 -13.24 -19.90 -9.26
CA PHE A 8 -12.67 -21.17 -8.77
C PHE A 8 -12.13 -21.08 -7.34
N HIS A 9 -12.07 -19.86 -6.76
CA HIS A 9 -11.61 -19.61 -5.41
C HIS A 9 -12.79 -19.19 -4.53
N GLN A 10 -12.98 -19.88 -3.42
CA GLN A 10 -14.01 -19.50 -2.43
C GLN A 10 -13.47 -18.36 -1.53
N LEU A 11 -13.45 -17.16 -2.06
CA LEU A 11 -12.98 -15.98 -1.34
C LEU A 11 -14.20 -15.20 -0.80
N ASN A 12 -14.35 -15.16 0.51
CA ASN A 12 -15.40 -14.37 1.16
C ASN A 12 -15.14 -12.86 1.07
N GLN A 13 -13.88 -12.47 0.93
CA GLN A 13 -13.44 -11.08 0.78
C GLN A 13 -12.22 -11.06 -0.15
N LEU A 14 -12.25 -10.15 -1.12
CA LEU A 14 -11.13 -9.91 -2.03
C LEU A 14 -10.18 -8.89 -1.40
N ILE A 15 -8.92 -9.24 -1.31
CA ILE A 15 -7.87 -8.35 -0.85
C ILE A 15 -7.19 -7.74 -2.05
N VAL A 16 -7.15 -6.42 -2.13
CA VAL A 16 -6.53 -5.68 -3.23
C VAL A 16 -5.29 -4.97 -2.71
N ASP A 17 -4.14 -5.51 -3.04
CA ASP A 17 -2.85 -4.91 -2.74
C ASP A 17 -2.45 -3.94 -3.85
N ILE A 18 -2.32 -2.67 -3.51
CA ILE A 18 -1.84 -1.64 -4.44
C ILE A 18 -0.39 -1.34 -4.13
N ASP A 19 0.42 -1.42 -5.17
CA ASP A 19 1.83 -1.03 -5.06
C ASP A 19 2.34 -0.40 -6.34
N SER A 20 3.47 0.28 -6.27
CA SER A 20 4.17 0.89 -7.39
C SER A 20 5.61 0.41 -7.45
N THR A 21 6.19 0.44 -8.63
CA THR A 21 7.59 0.06 -8.80
C THR A 21 8.25 0.98 -9.81
N HIS A 22 9.56 0.84 -9.97
CA HIS A 22 10.31 1.56 -10.99
C HIS A 22 10.72 0.62 -12.12
N PHE A 23 10.55 1.09 -13.38
CA PHE A 23 11.10 0.46 -14.56
C PHE A 23 12.23 1.32 -15.11
N THR A 24 13.44 0.80 -15.05
CA THR A 24 14.58 1.48 -15.67
C THR A 24 14.47 1.40 -17.18
N THR A 25 14.59 2.53 -17.86
CA THR A 25 14.52 2.59 -19.33
C THR A 25 15.81 3.15 -19.92
N TYR A 26 16.03 2.81 -21.16
CA TYR A 26 17.16 3.28 -21.94
C TYR A 26 16.68 4.04 -23.18
N GLY A 27 17.44 5.06 -23.56
CA GLY A 27 17.12 5.89 -24.71
C GLY A 27 15.98 6.89 -24.46
N LYS A 28 15.45 7.46 -25.55
CA LYS A 28 14.36 8.45 -25.52
C LYS A 28 13.05 7.74 -25.80
N GLN A 29 12.24 7.57 -24.77
CA GLN A 29 10.90 7.00 -24.86
C GLN A 29 9.87 8.00 -24.33
N GLU A 30 8.65 7.97 -24.86
CA GLU A 30 7.54 8.81 -24.43
C GLU A 30 7.23 8.52 -22.94
N GLY A 31 7.09 9.56 -22.12
CA GLY A 31 6.75 9.45 -20.70
C GLY A 31 7.93 9.09 -19.78
N VAL A 32 9.13 8.86 -20.32
CA VAL A 32 10.31 8.65 -19.48
C VAL A 32 10.65 9.93 -18.73
N ALA A 33 10.77 9.84 -17.40
CA ALA A 33 11.12 10.96 -16.55
C ALA A 33 12.01 10.50 -15.39
N TYR A 34 12.71 11.46 -14.77
CA TYR A 34 13.53 11.21 -13.60
C TYR A 34 12.67 10.98 -12.36
N ASN A 35 12.91 9.87 -11.67
CA ASN A 35 12.30 9.57 -10.38
C ASN A 35 13.30 9.85 -9.25
N ALA A 36 12.96 10.80 -8.39
CA ALA A 36 13.84 11.21 -7.30
C ALA A 36 14.02 10.13 -6.22
N HIS A 37 13.01 9.30 -6.00
CA HIS A 37 13.07 8.20 -5.02
C HIS A 37 14.05 7.11 -5.45
N TYR A 38 13.96 6.71 -6.72
CA TYR A 38 14.82 5.67 -7.29
C TYR A 38 16.15 6.23 -7.86
N ARG A 39 16.27 7.56 -7.96
CA ARG A 39 17.43 8.28 -8.54
C ARG A 39 17.76 7.81 -9.96
N ALA A 40 16.75 7.50 -10.74
CA ALA A 40 16.89 6.96 -12.08
C ALA A 40 15.81 7.49 -13.03
N HIS A 41 16.11 7.47 -14.34
CA HIS A 41 15.11 7.73 -15.37
C HIS A 41 14.34 6.45 -15.69
N GLY A 42 13.04 6.58 -15.94
CA GLY A 42 12.21 5.42 -16.29
C GLY A 42 10.74 5.70 -16.19
N TYR A 43 9.99 4.64 -15.93
CA TYR A 43 8.55 4.67 -15.66
C TYR A 43 8.26 4.34 -14.19
N HIS A 44 7.08 4.71 -13.72
CA HIS A 44 6.62 4.42 -12.37
C HIS A 44 5.21 3.81 -12.39
N PRO A 45 5.08 2.54 -12.83
CA PRO A 45 3.79 1.87 -12.95
C PRO A 45 3.12 1.63 -11.61
N LEU A 46 1.77 1.53 -11.66
CA LEU A 46 0.92 1.03 -10.58
C LEU A 46 0.42 -0.38 -10.90
N TYR A 47 0.27 -1.16 -9.84
CA TYR A 47 -0.31 -2.50 -9.88
C TYR A 47 -1.36 -2.67 -8.78
N ALA A 48 -2.39 -3.43 -9.08
CA ALA A 48 -3.38 -3.92 -8.15
C ALA A 48 -3.45 -5.44 -8.26
N PHE A 49 -3.07 -6.15 -7.21
CA PHE A 49 -3.11 -7.61 -7.16
C PHE A 49 -4.14 -8.11 -6.15
N GLU A 50 -4.78 -9.25 -6.45
CA GLU A 50 -5.47 -10.00 -5.41
C GLU A 50 -4.43 -10.61 -4.47
N GLY A 51 -4.51 -10.25 -3.19
CA GLY A 51 -3.43 -10.46 -2.22
C GLY A 51 -3.18 -11.91 -1.80
N LYS A 52 -4.07 -12.86 -2.16
CA LYS A 52 -3.92 -14.29 -1.86
C LYS A 52 -3.52 -15.10 -3.10
N THR A 53 -4.09 -14.76 -4.24
CA THR A 53 -3.92 -15.51 -5.49
C THR A 53 -2.85 -14.93 -6.41
N GLY A 54 -2.54 -13.64 -6.25
CA GLY A 54 -1.63 -12.92 -7.12
C GLY A 54 -2.23 -12.47 -8.46
N TYR A 55 -3.53 -12.72 -8.70
CA TYR A 55 -4.16 -12.24 -9.92
C TYR A 55 -4.12 -10.71 -10.01
N CYS A 56 -3.67 -10.21 -11.17
CA CYS A 56 -3.59 -8.78 -11.42
C CYS A 56 -4.97 -8.22 -11.79
N PHE A 57 -5.56 -7.40 -10.91
CA PHE A 57 -6.83 -6.71 -11.18
C PHE A 57 -6.66 -5.54 -12.14
N ASN A 58 -5.59 -4.79 -12.00
CA ASN A 58 -5.29 -3.63 -12.83
C ASN A 58 -3.78 -3.38 -12.85
N ALA A 59 -3.29 -2.84 -13.97
CA ALA A 59 -1.93 -2.38 -14.12
C ALA A 59 -1.93 -1.14 -15.03
N GLN A 60 -1.12 -0.15 -14.70
CA GLN A 60 -1.02 1.10 -15.46
C GLN A 60 0.44 1.54 -15.55
N LEU A 61 0.94 1.73 -16.76
CA LEU A 61 2.25 2.32 -16.99
C LEU A 61 2.15 3.85 -16.90
N ARG A 62 2.96 4.47 -16.05
CA ARG A 62 2.93 5.91 -15.83
C ARG A 62 4.31 6.55 -16.04
N PRO A 63 4.38 7.84 -16.37
CA PRO A 63 5.64 8.58 -16.38
C PRO A 63 6.42 8.41 -15.08
N GLY A 64 7.75 8.41 -15.18
CA GLY A 64 8.62 8.13 -14.04
C GLY A 64 8.56 9.11 -12.89
N ASN A 65 8.16 10.37 -13.15
CA ASN A 65 8.04 11.43 -12.15
C ASN A 65 6.70 11.46 -11.41
N ARG A 66 5.77 10.53 -11.71
CA ARG A 66 4.48 10.45 -11.03
C ARG A 66 4.65 9.96 -9.59
N TYR A 67 3.97 10.62 -8.65
CA TYR A 67 3.94 10.16 -7.26
C TYR A 67 2.98 8.95 -7.10
N CYS A 68 3.20 8.11 -6.06
CA CYS A 68 2.40 6.88 -5.88
C CYS A 68 0.88 7.13 -5.89
N SER A 69 0.41 8.13 -5.13
CA SER A 69 -1.03 8.45 -5.03
C SER A 69 -1.59 9.28 -6.18
N GLU A 70 -0.75 9.78 -7.09
CA GLU A 70 -1.22 10.53 -8.25
C GLU A 70 -1.99 9.59 -9.18
N GLU A 71 -3.22 9.97 -9.54
CA GLU A 71 -4.15 9.16 -10.35
C GLU A 71 -4.55 7.80 -9.71
N ALA A 72 -4.19 7.54 -8.46
CA ALA A 72 -4.52 6.27 -7.80
C ALA A 72 -6.05 6.08 -7.61
N ASP A 73 -6.81 7.16 -7.49
CA ASP A 73 -8.27 7.12 -7.45
C ASP A 73 -8.88 6.64 -8.78
N SER A 74 -8.45 7.18 -9.91
CA SER A 74 -8.88 6.70 -11.24
C SER A 74 -8.39 5.29 -11.52
N PHE A 75 -7.21 4.93 -11.02
CA PHE A 75 -6.64 3.59 -11.15
C PHE A 75 -7.46 2.51 -10.43
N ILE A 76 -7.99 2.79 -9.22
CA ILE A 76 -8.79 1.80 -8.47
C ILE A 76 -10.27 1.80 -8.87
N THR A 77 -10.77 2.85 -9.53
CA THR A 77 -12.19 2.97 -9.89
C THR A 77 -12.72 1.76 -10.67
N PRO A 78 -12.05 1.23 -11.71
CA PRO A 78 -12.54 0.04 -12.41
C PRO A 78 -12.65 -1.21 -11.54
N VAL A 79 -11.80 -1.33 -10.51
CA VAL A 79 -11.87 -2.43 -9.54
C VAL A 79 -13.06 -2.25 -8.60
N LEU A 80 -13.29 -1.01 -8.12
CA LEU A 80 -14.45 -0.67 -7.28
C LEU A 80 -15.80 -0.85 -7.98
N GLU A 81 -15.87 -0.59 -9.28
CA GLU A 81 -17.10 -0.74 -10.08
C GLU A 81 -17.42 -2.21 -10.37
N ARG A 82 -16.41 -3.06 -10.43
CA ARG A 82 -16.55 -4.44 -10.90
C ARG A 82 -16.67 -5.46 -9.79
N PHE A 83 -16.09 -5.18 -8.63
CA PHE A 83 -16.01 -6.14 -7.53
C PHE A 83 -16.62 -5.56 -6.24
N ASN A 84 -17.12 -6.46 -5.40
CA ASN A 84 -17.65 -6.15 -4.08
C ASN A 84 -16.83 -6.84 -2.98
N GLN A 85 -17.06 -6.45 -1.73
CA GLN A 85 -16.38 -7.02 -0.55
C GLN A 85 -14.85 -6.89 -0.66
N LEU A 86 -14.40 -5.69 -1.05
CA LEU A 86 -12.98 -5.37 -1.24
C LEU A 86 -12.35 -4.87 0.05
N LEU A 87 -11.12 -5.30 0.30
CA LEU A 87 -10.22 -4.71 1.27
C LEU A 87 -8.95 -4.25 0.55
N PHE A 88 -8.73 -2.95 0.48
CA PHE A 88 -7.51 -2.38 -0.08
C PHE A 88 -6.40 -2.32 0.96
N ARG A 89 -5.21 -2.82 0.63
CA ARG A 89 -3.99 -2.65 1.43
C ARG A 89 -2.97 -1.84 0.64
N MET A 90 -2.48 -0.76 1.25
CA MET A 90 -1.58 0.17 0.57
C MET A 90 -0.49 0.68 1.51
N ASP A 91 0.63 1.09 0.94
CA ASP A 91 1.70 1.74 1.70
C ASP A 91 1.39 3.22 1.98
N SER A 92 2.31 3.89 2.66
CA SER A 92 2.15 5.29 3.05
C SER A 92 2.19 6.29 1.88
N GLY A 93 2.62 5.87 0.71
CA GLY A 93 2.59 6.65 -0.51
C GLY A 93 1.17 6.91 -1.01
N PHE A 94 0.22 6.05 -0.63
CA PHE A 94 -1.20 6.14 -1.00
C PHE A 94 -2.08 6.76 0.10
N ALA A 95 -1.51 7.18 1.21
CA ALA A 95 -2.24 7.72 2.35
C ALA A 95 -2.79 9.12 2.06
N THR A 96 -3.89 9.21 1.31
CA THR A 96 -4.53 10.48 0.92
C THR A 96 -6.02 10.50 1.23
N PRO A 97 -6.59 11.66 1.67
CA PRO A 97 -8.02 11.80 1.94
C PRO A 97 -8.89 11.40 0.74
N LYS A 98 -8.46 11.73 -0.47
CA LYS A 98 -9.18 11.43 -1.71
C LYS A 98 -9.43 9.92 -1.88
N LEU A 99 -8.43 9.09 -1.58
CA LEU A 99 -8.56 7.63 -1.63
C LEU A 99 -9.44 7.08 -0.51
N TYR A 100 -9.29 7.60 0.71
CA TYR A 100 -10.15 7.19 1.82
C TYR A 100 -11.62 7.46 1.51
N ASP A 101 -11.93 8.72 1.13
CA ASP A 101 -13.30 9.15 0.83
C ASP A 101 -13.90 8.37 -0.36
N LEU A 102 -13.11 8.04 -1.38
CA LEU A 102 -13.56 7.23 -2.51
C LEU A 102 -13.94 5.81 -2.08
N ILE A 103 -13.06 5.13 -1.33
CA ILE A 103 -13.30 3.75 -0.87
C ILE A 103 -14.47 3.71 0.11
N GLU A 104 -14.56 4.68 1.04
CA GLU A 104 -15.66 4.80 2.00
C GLU A 104 -17.01 4.99 1.30
N LYS A 105 -17.09 5.84 0.27
CA LYS A 105 -18.31 6.08 -0.51
C LYS A 105 -18.84 4.83 -1.21
N THR A 106 -17.97 3.90 -1.57
CA THR A 106 -18.35 2.63 -2.20
C THR A 106 -18.67 1.53 -1.19
N GLY A 107 -18.59 1.81 0.11
CA GLY A 107 -18.82 0.85 1.17
C GLY A 107 -17.75 -0.25 1.28
N GLN A 108 -16.58 -0.01 0.69
CA GLN A 108 -15.45 -0.94 0.74
C GLN A 108 -14.51 -0.60 1.89
N TYR A 109 -13.55 -1.50 2.16
CA TYR A 109 -12.62 -1.38 3.28
C TYR A 109 -11.21 -1.04 2.80
N TYR A 110 -10.45 -0.40 3.69
CA TYR A 110 -9.03 -0.17 3.47
C TYR A 110 -8.20 -0.32 4.74
N LEU A 111 -6.92 -0.58 4.53
CA LEU A 111 -5.88 -0.65 5.55
C LEU A 111 -4.61 -0.05 4.96
N ILE A 112 -4.31 1.19 5.33
CA ILE A 112 -3.25 1.99 4.70
C ILE A 112 -2.27 2.46 5.75
N LYS A 113 -0.97 2.25 5.50
CA LYS A 113 0.08 2.76 6.38
C LYS A 113 0.12 4.28 6.32
N LEU A 114 0.23 4.93 7.46
CA LEU A 114 0.43 6.37 7.54
C LEU A 114 1.92 6.71 7.54
N LYS A 115 2.25 7.88 6.98
CA LYS A 115 3.59 8.45 7.16
C LYS A 115 3.80 8.79 8.64
N LYS A 116 5.00 8.51 9.13
CA LYS A 116 5.40 8.86 10.49
C LYS A 116 5.25 10.38 10.69
N ASN A 117 4.57 10.77 11.77
CA ASN A 117 4.47 12.15 12.20
C ASN A 117 4.51 12.24 13.72
N THR A 118 4.88 13.40 14.24
CA THR A 118 5.10 13.64 15.68
C THR A 118 3.85 13.40 16.52
N VAL A 119 2.67 13.76 16.01
CA VAL A 119 1.41 13.60 16.75
C VAL A 119 1.09 12.11 16.93
N LEU A 120 1.15 11.33 15.85
CA LEU A 120 0.89 9.89 15.90
C LEU A 120 1.94 9.14 16.72
N SER A 121 3.23 9.54 16.62
CA SER A 121 4.28 8.97 17.45
C SER A 121 4.00 9.22 18.95
N ARG A 122 3.63 10.45 19.31
CA ARG A 122 3.32 10.80 20.71
C ARG A 122 2.08 10.06 21.22
N LEU A 123 1.05 9.89 20.40
CA LEU A 123 -0.14 9.13 20.79
C LEU A 123 0.19 7.65 21.04
N GLY A 124 1.06 7.07 20.23
CA GLY A 124 1.58 5.72 20.43
C GLY A 124 2.41 5.59 21.71
N ASP A 125 3.29 6.56 21.99
CA ASP A 125 4.11 6.57 23.21
C ASP A 125 3.25 6.68 24.48
N LEU A 126 2.22 7.55 24.47
CA LEU A 126 1.33 7.77 25.63
C LEU A 126 0.44 6.55 25.94
N SER A 127 0.25 5.64 25.01
CA SER A 127 -0.51 4.41 25.23
C SER A 127 0.29 3.32 25.95
N LEU A 128 1.59 3.54 26.17
CA LEU A 128 2.50 2.58 26.75
C LEU A 128 2.76 2.87 28.22
N PRO A 129 2.96 1.82 29.06
CA PRO A 129 3.34 2.03 30.45
C PRO A 129 4.68 2.76 30.55
N CYS A 130 4.70 3.83 31.34
CA CYS A 130 5.95 4.49 31.71
C CYS A 130 6.79 3.49 32.53
N PRO A 131 8.08 3.30 32.23
CA PRO A 131 8.97 2.53 33.10
C PRO A 131 8.96 3.16 34.50
N GLN A 132 8.50 2.41 35.50
CA GLN A 132 8.39 2.90 36.89
C GLN A 132 9.62 2.61 37.73
N ASP A 133 10.63 1.92 37.19
CA ASP A 133 11.78 1.47 37.96
C ASP A 133 13.06 2.22 37.63
N GLU A 134 13.81 2.51 38.71
CA GLU A 134 15.12 3.15 38.71
C GLU A 134 16.21 2.29 38.01
N ASP A 135 15.90 1.06 37.65
CA ASP A 135 16.79 0.20 36.89
C ASP A 135 16.75 0.60 35.38
N LEU A 136 17.80 1.28 34.96
CA LEU A 136 18.07 1.74 33.60
C LEU A 136 18.23 0.62 32.56
N THR A 137 17.77 -0.58 32.84
CA THR A 137 17.76 -1.68 31.88
C THR A 137 16.58 -1.46 30.92
N ILE A 138 16.86 -0.81 29.79
CA ILE A 138 15.88 -0.58 28.74
C ILE A 138 15.56 -1.91 28.05
N LEU A 139 14.56 -2.60 28.57
CA LEU A 139 14.10 -3.88 28.02
C LEU A 139 13.31 -3.66 26.71
N PRO A 140 13.42 -4.62 25.78
CA PRO A 140 12.55 -4.62 24.60
C PRO A 140 11.09 -4.67 25.02
N HIS A 141 10.25 -3.83 24.39
CA HIS A 141 8.81 -3.82 24.64
C HIS A 141 8.06 -3.52 23.38
N SER A 142 6.90 -4.16 23.19
CA SER A 142 6.00 -3.85 22.09
C SER A 142 4.54 -3.91 22.52
N ALA A 143 3.73 -3.04 21.95
CA ALA A 143 2.30 -3.00 22.22
C ALA A 143 1.50 -2.54 21.00
N TYR A 144 0.23 -2.97 20.97
CA TYR A 144 -0.76 -2.49 20.03
C TYR A 144 -1.72 -1.52 20.73
N SER A 145 -2.06 -0.44 20.04
CA SER A 145 -3.02 0.54 20.52
C SER A 145 -3.90 1.04 19.38
N GLU A 146 -4.95 1.75 19.69
CA GLU A 146 -5.79 2.40 18.69
C GLU A 146 -6.29 3.75 19.18
N THR A 147 -6.57 4.63 18.24
CA THR A 147 -7.13 5.95 18.51
C THR A 147 -8.03 6.41 17.35
N LEU A 148 -8.94 7.32 17.66
CA LEU A 148 -9.64 8.09 16.64
C LEU A 148 -8.85 9.36 16.35
N TYR A 149 -8.28 9.45 15.17
CA TYR A 149 -7.42 10.56 14.75
C TYR A 149 -8.01 11.29 13.55
N GLN A 150 -7.78 12.59 13.51
CA GLN A 150 -8.12 13.43 12.35
C GLN A 150 -6.92 14.31 12.01
N ALA A 151 -6.36 14.13 10.83
CA ALA A 151 -5.39 15.07 10.27
C ALA A 151 -6.13 16.32 9.77
N GLY A 152 -5.43 17.46 9.67
CA GLY A 152 -6.04 18.72 9.22
C GLY A 152 -6.67 18.67 7.81
N SER A 153 -6.21 17.75 6.96
CA SER A 153 -6.75 17.53 5.61
C SER A 153 -7.90 16.51 5.54
N TRP A 154 -8.26 15.86 6.65
CA TRP A 154 -9.30 14.83 6.67
C TRP A 154 -10.66 15.42 6.94
N SER A 155 -11.68 14.95 6.24
CA SER A 155 -13.07 15.37 6.41
C SER A 155 -13.64 15.00 7.79
N HIS A 156 -13.20 13.89 8.37
CA HIS A 156 -13.65 13.37 9.67
C HIS A 156 -12.57 12.53 10.35
N LYS A 157 -12.83 12.16 11.61
CA LYS A 157 -11.97 11.25 12.37
C LYS A 157 -12.04 9.83 11.81
N ARG A 158 -10.87 9.18 11.72
CA ARG A 158 -10.75 7.78 11.29
C ARG A 158 -10.03 6.96 12.37
N ARG A 159 -10.32 5.67 12.40
CA ARG A 159 -9.64 4.72 13.26
C ARG A 159 -8.20 4.57 12.81
N VAL A 160 -7.26 4.75 13.72
CA VAL A 160 -5.83 4.54 13.53
C VAL A 160 -5.36 3.47 14.49
N CYS A 161 -4.93 2.34 13.97
CA CYS A 161 -4.28 1.27 14.71
C CYS A 161 -2.78 1.54 14.76
N GLN A 162 -2.16 1.35 15.92
CA GLN A 162 -0.75 1.60 16.12
C GLN A 162 -0.04 0.37 16.66
N PHE A 163 1.17 0.16 16.21
CA PHE A 163 2.13 -0.77 16.77
C PHE A 163 3.36 0.01 17.19
N SER A 164 3.67 -0.04 18.47
CA SER A 164 4.81 0.63 19.07
C SER A 164 5.81 -0.42 19.52
N GLU A 165 7.05 -0.30 19.09
CA GLU A 165 8.14 -1.21 19.44
C GLU A 165 9.34 -0.43 19.95
N ARG A 166 9.88 -0.86 21.08
CA ARG A 166 11.15 -0.40 21.60
C ARG A 166 12.13 -1.56 21.62
N LYS A 167 13.23 -1.40 20.92
CA LYS A 167 14.32 -2.38 20.89
C LYS A 167 15.24 -2.15 22.08
N GLU A 168 15.96 -3.19 22.47
CA GLU A 168 16.97 -3.11 23.51
C GLU A 168 17.97 -1.96 23.24
N GLY A 169 18.25 -1.17 24.26
CA GLY A 169 19.15 -0.02 24.17
C GLY A 169 18.55 1.25 23.56
N ASN A 170 17.32 1.20 23.04
CA ASN A 170 16.64 2.39 22.50
C ASN A 170 15.79 3.07 23.58
N LEU A 171 15.93 4.41 23.72
CA LEU A 171 15.09 5.22 24.60
C LEU A 171 13.66 5.40 24.07
N PHE A 172 13.51 5.47 22.74
CA PHE A 172 12.25 5.83 22.10
C PHE A 172 11.62 4.63 21.41
N TYR A 173 10.28 4.65 21.35
CA TYR A 173 9.52 3.71 20.56
C TYR A 173 9.53 4.07 19.08
N ASP A 174 9.61 3.06 18.24
CA ASP A 174 9.28 3.18 16.83
C ASP A 174 7.79 2.85 16.64
N VAL A 175 7.02 3.84 16.18
CA VAL A 175 5.57 3.76 16.06
C VAL A 175 5.19 3.64 14.60
N ILE A 176 4.49 2.56 14.26
CA ILE A 176 3.87 2.34 12.95
C ILE A 176 2.37 2.57 13.12
N SER A 177 1.77 3.33 12.23
CA SER A 177 0.34 3.65 12.25
C SER A 177 -0.33 3.20 10.96
N LEU A 178 -1.48 2.55 11.09
CA LEU A 178 -2.37 2.14 10.00
C LEU A 178 -3.70 2.86 10.15
N VAL A 179 -4.19 3.50 9.10
CA VAL A 179 -5.55 4.06 9.05
C VAL A 179 -6.50 3.06 8.40
N THR A 180 -7.71 2.96 8.94
CA THR A 180 -8.75 2.05 8.44
C THR A 180 -10.15 2.58 8.72
N ASN A 181 -11.12 2.17 7.90
CA ASN A 181 -12.56 2.32 8.16
C ASN A 181 -13.20 1.03 8.72
N MET A 182 -12.42 -0.02 8.93
CA MET A 182 -12.90 -1.26 9.56
C MET A 182 -13.18 -1.02 11.04
N THR A 183 -14.36 -1.43 11.51
CA THR A 183 -14.78 -1.31 12.92
C THR A 183 -14.56 -2.59 13.72
N SER A 184 -14.39 -3.72 13.06
CA SER A 184 -14.16 -5.04 13.66
C SER A 184 -12.69 -5.39 13.79
N GLY A 185 -12.37 -6.32 14.67
CA GLY A 185 -11.01 -6.78 14.93
C GLY A 185 -10.20 -5.82 15.80
N THR A 186 -9.18 -6.35 16.47
CA THR A 186 -8.23 -5.60 17.28
C THR A 186 -7.16 -4.91 16.42
N SER A 187 -6.41 -3.98 16.97
CA SER A 187 -5.24 -3.41 16.28
C SER A 187 -4.24 -4.48 15.86
N GLN A 188 -4.05 -5.51 16.68
CA GLN A 188 -3.17 -6.65 16.36
C GLN A 188 -3.67 -7.39 15.11
N ASP A 189 -4.99 -7.63 15.00
CA ASP A 189 -5.59 -8.29 13.83
C ASP A 189 -5.37 -7.45 12.57
N GLN A 190 -5.52 -6.11 12.67
CA GLN A 190 -5.28 -5.20 11.56
C GLN A 190 -3.82 -5.27 11.09
N PHE A 191 -2.86 -5.32 12.01
CA PHE A 191 -1.46 -5.47 11.65
C PHE A 191 -1.13 -6.81 11.05
N GLN A 192 -1.71 -7.92 11.55
CA GLN A 192 -1.55 -9.24 10.94
C GLN A 192 -2.08 -9.25 9.50
N LEU A 193 -3.26 -8.68 9.29
CA LEU A 193 -3.86 -8.56 7.97
C LEU A 193 -3.00 -7.70 7.03
N TYR A 194 -2.47 -6.59 7.52
CA TYR A 194 -1.60 -5.68 6.75
C TYR A 194 -0.27 -6.32 6.33
N ARG A 195 0.31 -7.19 7.16
CA ARG A 195 1.60 -7.87 6.85
C ARG A 195 1.55 -8.63 5.53
N GLY A 196 0.39 -9.16 5.16
CA GLY A 196 0.19 -9.84 3.87
C GLY A 196 0.43 -8.95 2.64
N ARG A 197 0.41 -7.61 2.77
CA ARG A 197 0.71 -6.68 1.67
C ARG A 197 2.08 -6.93 1.04
N GLY A 198 3.06 -7.40 1.82
CA GLY A 198 4.40 -7.71 1.31
C GLY A 198 4.41 -8.70 0.13
N GLN A 199 3.33 -9.47 -0.08
CA GLN A 199 3.23 -10.37 -1.24
C GLN A 199 3.15 -9.62 -2.56
N ALA A 200 2.60 -8.40 -2.60
CA ALA A 200 2.57 -7.59 -3.82
C ALA A 200 3.98 -7.33 -4.39
N GLU A 201 4.96 -7.15 -3.51
CA GLU A 201 6.37 -6.99 -3.92
C GLU A 201 6.91 -8.25 -4.60
N ASN A 202 6.51 -9.44 -4.12
CA ASN A 202 6.87 -10.72 -4.73
C ASN A 202 6.20 -10.89 -6.11
N PHE A 203 4.92 -10.55 -6.24
CA PHE A 203 4.21 -10.60 -7.52
C PHE A 203 4.82 -9.64 -8.55
N ILE A 204 5.18 -8.43 -8.13
CA ILE A 204 5.91 -7.48 -8.99
C ILE A 204 7.28 -8.04 -9.40
N LYS A 205 8.01 -8.67 -8.47
CA LYS A 205 9.30 -9.29 -8.76
C LYS A 205 9.15 -10.43 -9.76
N GLU A 206 8.18 -11.31 -9.56
CA GLU A 206 7.89 -12.42 -10.47
C GLU A 206 7.52 -11.92 -11.88
N MET A 207 6.66 -10.90 -11.97
CA MET A 207 6.31 -10.27 -13.23
C MET A 207 7.54 -9.69 -13.96
N LYS A 208 8.47 -9.07 -13.23
CA LYS A 208 9.71 -8.53 -13.81
C LYS A 208 10.70 -9.61 -14.24
N GLU A 209 10.98 -10.57 -13.34
CA GLU A 209 12.03 -11.57 -13.54
C GLU A 209 11.53 -12.77 -14.38
N GLY A 210 10.29 -13.22 -14.16
CA GLY A 210 9.70 -14.37 -14.84
C GLY A 210 9.10 -14.04 -16.22
N PHE A 211 8.45 -12.87 -16.32
CA PHE A 211 7.69 -12.49 -17.52
C PHE A 211 8.24 -11.25 -18.23
N PHE A 212 9.37 -10.71 -17.78
CA PHE A 212 10.03 -9.55 -18.39
C PHE A 212 9.13 -8.31 -18.54
N GLY A 213 8.19 -8.12 -17.63
CA GLY A 213 7.20 -7.04 -17.72
C GLY A 213 7.78 -5.64 -17.59
N ASP A 214 8.99 -5.50 -17.07
CA ASP A 214 9.73 -4.24 -16.97
C ASP A 214 10.50 -3.87 -18.25
N LYS A 215 10.51 -4.74 -19.28
CA LYS A 215 11.22 -4.49 -20.54
C LYS A 215 10.42 -3.53 -21.41
N THR A 216 10.88 -2.28 -21.46
CA THR A 216 10.31 -1.22 -22.26
C THR A 216 11.24 -0.91 -23.43
N ASP A 217 10.92 -1.40 -24.63
CA ASP A 217 11.74 -1.31 -25.82
C ASP A 217 11.12 -0.45 -26.94
N SER A 218 9.90 0.05 -26.72
CA SER A 218 9.22 0.93 -27.66
C SER A 218 9.43 2.41 -27.33
N SER A 219 9.45 3.27 -28.35
CA SER A 219 9.40 4.73 -28.15
C SER A 219 8.03 5.22 -27.68
N SER A 220 6.96 4.45 -27.82
CA SER A 220 5.59 4.81 -27.45
C SER A 220 5.23 4.26 -26.08
N LEU A 221 4.68 5.15 -25.22
CA LEU A 221 4.20 4.79 -23.88
C LEU A 221 3.12 3.70 -23.94
N ILE A 222 2.13 3.82 -24.83
CA ILE A 222 1.02 2.87 -24.93
C ILE A 222 1.49 1.48 -25.38
N LYS A 223 2.50 1.37 -26.25
CA LYS A 223 3.04 0.06 -26.65
C LYS A 223 3.75 -0.63 -25.49
N ASN A 224 4.52 0.14 -24.69
CA ASN A 224 5.17 -0.39 -23.50
C ASN A 224 4.14 -0.79 -22.42
N GLU A 225 3.03 -0.04 -22.28
CA GLU A 225 1.93 -0.37 -21.38
C GLU A 225 1.24 -1.69 -21.78
N VAL A 226 0.89 -1.84 -23.04
CA VAL A 226 0.29 -3.10 -23.56
C VAL A 226 1.22 -4.29 -23.29
N ARG A 227 2.52 -4.14 -23.54
CA ARG A 227 3.50 -5.19 -23.24
C ARG A 227 3.54 -5.55 -21.75
N MET A 228 3.58 -4.53 -20.89
CA MET A 228 3.51 -4.73 -19.43
C MET A 228 2.23 -5.48 -19.03
N MET A 229 1.08 -5.08 -19.57
CA MET A 229 -0.21 -5.74 -19.29
C MET A 229 -0.22 -7.19 -19.77
N MET A 230 0.37 -7.49 -20.92
CA MET A 230 0.50 -8.88 -21.40
C MET A 230 1.32 -9.73 -20.42
N SER A 231 2.38 -9.18 -19.84
CA SER A 231 3.16 -9.85 -18.79
C SER A 231 2.40 -10.07 -17.48
N CYS A 232 1.38 -9.26 -17.20
CA CYS A 232 0.49 -9.47 -16.05
C CYS A 232 -0.58 -10.55 -16.29
N ILE A 233 -0.81 -10.92 -17.54
CA ILE A 233 -1.80 -11.95 -17.92
C ILE A 233 -1.16 -13.33 -18.03
N ALA A 234 0.14 -13.38 -18.31
CA ALA A 234 0.91 -14.62 -18.46
C ALA A 234 1.15 -15.32 -17.13
#